data_49144c50fadb98f97d386064477f2ad4
#
_entry.id   49144c50fadb98f97d386064477f2ad4
#
_cell.length_a   1.000
_cell.length_b   1.000
_cell.length_c   1.000
_cell.angle_alpha   90.00
_cell.angle_beta   90.00
_cell.angle_gamma   90.00
#
_symmetry.space_group_name_H-M   'P 1'
#
loop_
_entity.id
_entity.type
_entity.pdbx_description
1 polymer ?
#
loop_
_entity_poly.entity_id
_entity_poly.type
_entity_poly.pdbx_seq_one_letter_code
_entity_poly.pdbx_strand_id
1 'polypeptide(L)'
;MTENRPSIVVLGGGYAGIKVAKALDEVADVTLVDPTDAFVHNVAALRALVDPPWLDKIFLPYERLLKQGRFIQDRATAVEGRRVTLGSGAVLEPDYLVLATGSGYPFPAKSNEPDTTTAHAQFRDAHQALREAGRVLIIGAGPTGLELAGEIKAYFPDKHLTIADGANDILPGPFHQALRDELRDQVTALGIDLRLGVRLTELPAAPPATAAPIAVATEDGQKLTADIWFRAFGVTPRSDYLRGPLAEARDADGYLRVDEYLRLTDRVFAVGDISAADRNMASVAGHQATFLVAHLQALIAGEGDLPTYEPAPVGIAVPLGPDGGAGQFPGSPPTSSAPPSFPR
;
A
#
# COMPACT_ATOMS: atom_id res chain seq x y z
N MET A 1 -31.17 -6.43 29.78
CA MET A 1 -30.56 -7.51 28.99
C MET A 1 -29.42 -6.85 28.25
N THR A 2 -28.16 -7.15 28.59
CA THR A 2 -27.02 -6.72 27.80
C THR A 2 -27.15 -7.42 26.45
N GLU A 3 -27.46 -6.67 25.38
CA GLU A 3 -27.40 -7.20 24.03
C GLU A 3 -26.02 -7.81 23.86
N ASN A 4 -25.98 -9.09 23.48
CA ASN A 4 -24.74 -9.82 23.28
C ASN A 4 -24.14 -9.30 21.96
N ARG A 5 -23.27 -8.28 22.04
CA ARG A 5 -22.59 -7.70 20.89
C ARG A 5 -21.70 -8.77 20.27
N PRO A 6 -21.78 -9.01 18.96
CA PRO A 6 -20.88 -9.98 18.32
C PRO A 6 -19.43 -9.52 18.40
N SER A 7 -18.52 -10.46 18.56
CA SER A 7 -17.08 -10.21 18.55
C SER A 7 -16.56 -10.17 17.11
N ILE A 8 -15.78 -9.15 16.78
CA ILE A 8 -15.14 -8.98 15.47
C ILE A 8 -13.63 -8.82 15.65
N VAL A 9 -12.87 -9.66 14.98
CA VAL A 9 -11.41 -9.45 14.86
C VAL A 9 -11.10 -8.92 13.47
N VAL A 10 -10.38 -7.79 13.42
CA VAL A 10 -9.83 -7.21 12.19
C VAL A 10 -8.32 -7.41 12.21
N LEU A 11 -7.79 -8.20 11.28
CA LEU A 11 -6.36 -8.42 11.11
C LEU A 11 -5.79 -7.46 10.08
N GLY A 12 -4.94 -6.55 10.53
CA GLY A 12 -4.31 -5.49 9.72
C GLY A 12 -4.97 -4.13 9.91
N GLY A 13 -4.15 -3.16 10.30
CA GLY A 13 -4.53 -1.76 10.56
C GLY A 13 -4.25 -0.82 9.38
N GLY A 14 -4.23 -1.31 8.14
CA GLY A 14 -4.12 -0.47 6.94
C GLY A 14 -5.41 0.29 6.62
N TYR A 15 -5.48 0.91 5.43
CA TYR A 15 -6.62 1.75 5.00
C TYR A 15 -7.99 1.09 5.15
N ALA A 16 -8.10 -0.18 4.75
CA ALA A 16 -9.35 -0.92 4.90
C ALA A 16 -9.62 -1.28 6.36
N GLY A 17 -8.62 -1.83 7.06
CA GLY A 17 -8.79 -2.34 8.42
C GLY A 17 -9.18 -1.28 9.44
N ILE A 18 -8.52 -0.10 9.45
CA ILE A 18 -8.89 0.99 10.35
C ILE A 18 -10.31 1.50 10.10
N LYS A 19 -10.73 1.55 8.83
CA LYS A 19 -12.08 1.98 8.47
C LYS A 19 -13.14 0.99 8.94
N VAL A 20 -12.91 -0.31 8.73
CA VAL A 20 -13.80 -1.39 9.21
C VAL A 20 -13.85 -1.39 10.73
N ALA A 21 -12.70 -1.42 11.40
CA ALA A 21 -12.62 -1.48 12.86
C ALA A 21 -13.35 -0.29 13.51
N LYS A 22 -13.07 0.93 13.06
CA LYS A 22 -13.68 2.16 13.59
C LYS A 22 -15.18 2.23 13.37
N ALA A 23 -15.67 1.80 12.20
CA ALA A 23 -17.10 1.88 11.88
C ALA A 23 -17.93 0.83 12.61
N LEU A 24 -17.34 -0.33 12.93
CA LEU A 24 -18.04 -1.41 13.65
C LEU A 24 -17.91 -1.30 15.18
N ASP A 25 -17.05 -0.43 15.70
CA ASP A 25 -16.78 -0.26 17.13
C ASP A 25 -18.03 0.09 17.98
N GLU A 26 -19.04 0.71 17.34
CA GLU A 26 -20.30 1.06 18.03
C GLU A 26 -21.30 -0.10 18.09
N VAL A 27 -21.20 -1.09 17.18
CA VAL A 27 -22.19 -2.18 17.05
C VAL A 27 -21.64 -3.56 17.40
N ALA A 28 -20.33 -3.70 17.63
CA ALA A 28 -19.66 -4.97 17.90
C ALA A 28 -18.51 -4.80 18.92
N ASP A 29 -18.04 -5.91 19.49
CA ASP A 29 -16.82 -5.96 20.30
C ASP A 29 -15.62 -6.14 19.36
N VAL A 30 -15.03 -5.01 18.92
CA VAL A 30 -13.97 -4.99 17.93
C VAL A 30 -12.59 -5.18 18.58
N THR A 31 -11.81 -6.11 18.01
CA THR A 31 -10.38 -6.23 18.28
C THR A 31 -9.62 -5.99 16.98
N LEU A 32 -8.84 -4.90 16.91
CA LEU A 32 -7.90 -4.65 15.81
C LEU A 32 -6.55 -5.26 16.19
N VAL A 33 -5.97 -6.04 15.27
CA VAL A 33 -4.63 -6.63 15.43
C VAL A 33 -3.74 -6.14 14.30
N ASP A 34 -2.63 -5.50 14.66
CA ASP A 34 -1.59 -5.11 13.69
C ASP A 34 -0.20 -5.24 14.31
N PRO A 35 0.84 -5.66 13.56
CA PRO A 35 2.20 -5.76 14.10
C PRO A 35 2.86 -4.42 14.40
N THR A 36 2.33 -3.31 13.88
CA THR A 36 2.84 -1.94 14.10
C THR A 36 2.03 -1.20 15.15
N ASP A 37 2.62 -0.19 15.77
CA ASP A 37 1.97 0.64 16.81
C ASP A 37 1.08 1.75 16.23
N ALA A 38 1.17 1.99 14.90
CA ALA A 38 0.48 3.09 14.25
C ALA A 38 -0.01 2.73 12.84
N PHE A 39 -1.10 3.33 12.42
CA PHE A 39 -1.46 3.41 11.01
C PHE A 39 -0.44 4.27 10.27
N VAL A 40 0.06 3.77 9.15
CA VAL A 40 0.96 4.51 8.27
C VAL A 40 0.20 4.99 7.03
N HIS A 41 0.16 6.30 6.83
CA HIS A 41 -0.41 6.91 5.62
C HIS A 41 0.57 6.75 4.45
N ASN A 42 0.65 5.54 3.89
CA ASN A 42 1.63 5.15 2.88
C ASN A 42 1.60 6.00 1.60
N VAL A 43 0.45 6.59 1.25
CA VAL A 43 0.34 7.50 0.09
C VAL A 43 1.27 8.71 0.23
N ALA A 44 1.55 9.16 1.46
CA ALA A 44 2.46 10.27 1.71
C ALA A 44 3.87 9.82 2.18
N ALA A 45 4.16 8.52 2.20
CA ALA A 45 5.45 8.00 2.65
C ALA A 45 6.61 8.45 1.76
N LEU A 46 6.39 8.58 0.47
CA LEU A 46 7.40 9.07 -0.48
C LEU A 46 7.78 10.53 -0.21
N ARG A 47 6.80 11.36 0.17
CA ARG A 47 7.03 12.73 0.62
C ARG A 47 7.84 12.75 1.93
N ALA A 48 7.53 11.88 2.87
CA ALA A 48 8.25 11.81 4.14
C ALA A 48 9.73 11.41 3.99
N LEU A 49 10.10 10.70 2.90
CA LEU A 49 11.49 10.43 2.58
C LEU A 49 12.27 11.72 2.24
N VAL A 50 11.68 12.64 1.50
CA VAL A 50 12.34 13.86 1.01
C VAL A 50 12.13 15.05 1.93
N ASP A 51 11.07 15.05 2.73
CA ASP A 51 10.67 16.09 3.69
C ASP A 51 10.37 15.47 5.07
N PRO A 52 11.40 15.24 5.92
CA PRO A 52 11.27 14.55 7.20
C PRO A 52 10.18 15.06 8.16
N PRO A 53 9.80 16.37 8.20
CA PRO A 53 8.66 16.83 8.98
C PRO A 53 7.33 16.14 8.66
N TRP A 54 7.19 15.48 7.51
CA TRP A 54 6.02 14.67 7.19
C TRP A 54 5.92 13.38 7.99
N LEU A 55 7.01 12.89 8.60
CA LEU A 55 6.97 11.71 9.45
C LEU A 55 5.93 11.84 10.55
N ASP A 56 5.85 12.99 11.22
CA ASP A 56 4.88 13.21 12.29
C ASP A 56 3.42 13.26 11.78
N LYS A 57 3.23 13.40 10.46
CA LYS A 57 1.89 13.46 9.83
C LYS A 57 1.40 12.12 9.30
N ILE A 58 2.32 11.22 8.94
CA ILE A 58 1.98 9.95 8.30
C ILE A 58 1.84 8.79 9.28
N PHE A 59 2.38 8.88 10.49
CA PHE A 59 2.23 7.88 11.55
C PHE A 59 1.15 8.29 12.54
N LEU A 60 0.04 7.57 12.56
CA LEU A 60 -1.13 7.86 13.40
C LEU A 60 -1.35 6.72 14.39
N PRO A 61 -1.04 6.89 15.68
CA PRO A 61 -1.13 5.83 16.68
C PRO A 61 -2.54 5.24 16.80
N TYR A 62 -2.62 3.91 16.98
CA TYR A 62 -3.91 3.20 17.13
C TYR A 62 -4.59 3.42 18.47
N GLU A 63 -3.90 3.92 19.49
CA GLU A 63 -4.40 4.04 20.87
C GLU A 63 -5.77 4.75 20.99
N ARG A 64 -6.08 5.66 20.07
CA ARG A 64 -7.33 6.44 20.07
C ARG A 64 -8.24 6.11 18.90
N LEU A 65 -7.98 5.04 18.19
CA LEU A 65 -8.77 4.66 17.00
C LEU A 65 -10.16 4.17 17.41
N LEU A 66 -10.21 3.28 18.40
CA LEU A 66 -11.42 2.65 18.91
C LEU A 66 -11.85 3.30 20.23
N LYS A 67 -13.17 3.43 20.44
CA LYS A 67 -13.76 3.99 21.65
C LYS A 67 -14.14 2.90 22.66
N GLN A 68 -14.61 1.75 22.19
CA GLN A 68 -15.10 0.62 22.97
C GLN A 68 -14.25 -0.63 22.76
N GLY A 69 -13.80 -0.87 21.54
CA GLY A 69 -12.93 -1.97 21.17
C GLY A 69 -11.50 -1.80 21.65
N ARG A 70 -10.64 -2.74 21.28
CA ARG A 70 -9.24 -2.75 21.70
C ARG A 70 -8.31 -2.95 20.51
N PHE A 71 -7.11 -2.42 20.64
CA PHE A 71 -5.99 -2.67 19.76
C PHE A 71 -5.03 -3.67 20.43
N ILE A 72 -4.53 -4.64 19.64
CA ILE A 72 -3.46 -5.57 20.04
C ILE A 72 -2.32 -5.41 19.04
N GLN A 73 -1.18 -4.92 19.51
CA GLN A 73 0.04 -4.89 18.72
C GLN A 73 0.64 -6.30 18.69
N ASP A 74 0.30 -7.05 17.65
CA ASP A 74 0.80 -8.42 17.44
C ASP A 74 0.59 -8.82 15.97
N ARG A 75 1.18 -9.93 15.58
CA ARG A 75 1.07 -10.51 14.24
C ARG A 75 0.31 -11.81 14.28
N ALA A 76 -0.66 -11.99 13.39
CA ALA A 76 -1.25 -13.30 13.15
C ALA A 76 -0.20 -14.23 12.51
N THR A 77 0.05 -15.39 13.11
CA THR A 77 1.00 -16.41 12.65
C THR A 77 0.29 -17.61 12.02
N ALA A 78 -0.96 -17.85 12.41
CA ALA A 78 -1.81 -18.84 11.78
C ALA A 78 -3.28 -18.42 11.90
N VAL A 79 -4.06 -18.66 10.82
CA VAL A 79 -5.50 -18.52 10.81
C VAL A 79 -6.11 -19.74 10.14
N GLU A 80 -6.96 -20.45 10.88
CA GLU A 80 -7.71 -21.60 10.40
C GLU A 80 -9.19 -21.44 10.74
N GLY A 81 -10.05 -21.39 9.73
CA GLY A 81 -11.43 -20.93 9.92
C GLY A 81 -11.47 -19.53 10.53
N ARG A 82 -12.05 -19.39 11.74
CA ARG A 82 -12.06 -18.12 12.51
C ARG A 82 -11.07 -18.11 13.68
N ARG A 83 -10.32 -19.20 13.87
CA ARG A 83 -9.30 -19.29 14.90
C ARG A 83 -8.02 -18.59 14.46
N VAL A 84 -7.65 -17.53 15.18
CA VAL A 84 -6.46 -16.72 14.93
C VAL A 84 -5.44 -17.00 16.02
N THR A 85 -4.25 -17.46 15.64
CA THR A 85 -3.09 -17.58 16.53
C THR A 85 -2.17 -16.40 16.33
N LEU A 86 -1.83 -15.71 17.41
CA LEU A 86 -0.94 -14.55 17.41
C LEU A 86 0.52 -14.96 17.69
N GLY A 87 1.46 -14.07 17.37
CA GLY A 87 2.89 -14.27 17.64
C GLY A 87 3.22 -14.45 19.11
N SER A 88 2.48 -13.79 20.01
CA SER A 88 2.54 -13.97 21.48
C SER A 88 2.08 -15.35 21.96
N GLY A 89 1.47 -16.14 21.09
CA GLY A 89 0.81 -17.40 21.44
C GLY A 89 -0.65 -17.27 21.87
N ALA A 90 -1.17 -16.03 21.97
CA ALA A 90 -2.59 -15.82 22.25
C ALA A 90 -3.47 -16.31 21.09
N VAL A 91 -4.68 -16.77 21.43
CA VAL A 91 -5.64 -17.27 20.45
C VAL A 91 -6.92 -16.45 20.55
N LEU A 92 -7.44 -16.02 19.39
CA LEU A 92 -8.71 -15.32 19.26
C LEU A 92 -9.67 -16.17 18.41
N GLU A 93 -10.94 -16.25 18.84
CA GLU A 93 -11.99 -16.98 18.11
C GLU A 93 -13.25 -16.08 18.04
N PRO A 94 -13.27 -15.11 17.09
CA PRO A 94 -14.37 -14.14 16.99
C PRO A 94 -15.61 -14.74 16.30
N ASP A 95 -16.76 -14.04 16.43
CA ASP A 95 -17.96 -14.33 15.64
C ASP A 95 -17.76 -13.99 14.16
N TYR A 96 -17.04 -12.90 13.88
CA TYR A 96 -16.66 -12.47 12.51
C TYR A 96 -15.17 -12.16 12.43
N LEU A 97 -14.55 -12.56 11.33
CA LEU A 97 -13.14 -12.31 11.07
C LEU A 97 -12.97 -11.51 9.77
N VAL A 98 -12.21 -10.41 9.85
CA VAL A 98 -11.87 -9.57 8.69
C VAL A 98 -10.37 -9.61 8.45
N LEU A 99 -9.97 -10.14 7.30
CA LEU A 99 -8.59 -10.17 6.83
C LEU A 99 -8.31 -8.89 6.04
N ALA A 100 -7.54 -7.98 6.63
CA ALA A 100 -7.18 -6.69 6.06
C ALA A 100 -5.66 -6.46 6.12
N THR A 101 -4.87 -7.55 6.10
CA THR A 101 -3.40 -7.53 6.23
C THR A 101 -2.68 -6.91 5.04
N GLY A 102 -3.40 -6.67 3.94
CA GLY A 102 -2.94 -5.92 2.80
C GLY A 102 -1.76 -6.57 2.08
N SER A 103 -0.82 -5.75 1.64
CA SER A 103 0.36 -6.16 0.88
C SER A 103 1.65 -5.58 1.45
N GLY A 104 2.76 -6.31 1.27
CA GLY A 104 4.11 -5.79 1.38
C GLY A 104 4.51 -5.01 0.12
N TYR A 105 5.37 -4.02 0.30
CA TYR A 105 6.00 -3.28 -0.77
C TYR A 105 7.37 -2.76 -0.31
N PRO A 106 8.35 -2.58 -1.21
CA PRO A 106 9.64 -2.07 -0.83
C PRO A 106 9.59 -0.68 -0.21
N PHE A 107 10.47 -0.45 0.76
CA PHE A 107 10.73 0.88 1.31
C PHE A 107 11.24 1.85 0.20
N PRO A 108 10.83 3.13 0.17
CA PRO A 108 10.12 3.86 1.22
C PRO A 108 8.59 3.86 1.12
N ALA A 109 7.99 3.23 0.10
CA ALA A 109 6.55 3.25 -0.08
C ALA A 109 5.78 2.53 1.06
N LYS A 110 6.40 1.49 1.65
CA LYS A 110 5.92 0.88 2.90
C LYS A 110 7.11 0.60 3.82
N SER A 111 6.96 0.91 5.11
CA SER A 111 7.88 0.45 6.17
C SER A 111 7.36 -0.86 6.74
N ASN A 112 8.27 -1.75 7.13
CA ASN A 112 7.96 -3.00 7.83
C ASN A 112 8.43 -2.97 9.29
N GLU A 113 8.89 -1.81 9.76
CA GLU A 113 9.36 -1.64 11.13
C GLU A 113 8.19 -1.79 12.12
N PRO A 114 8.43 -2.41 13.27
CA PRO A 114 7.36 -2.76 14.22
C PRO A 114 6.84 -1.56 15.01
N ASP A 115 7.58 -0.47 15.07
CA ASP A 115 7.22 0.72 15.84
C ASP A 115 7.58 2.01 15.10
N THR A 116 6.87 3.07 15.46
CA THR A 116 7.03 4.40 14.88
C THR A 116 8.46 4.95 15.05
N THR A 117 9.11 4.67 16.18
CA THR A 117 10.47 5.18 16.47
C THR A 117 11.48 4.59 15.49
N THR A 118 11.47 3.28 15.32
CA THR A 118 12.35 2.56 14.39
C THR A 118 12.06 2.94 12.94
N ALA A 119 10.77 3.07 12.58
CA ALA A 119 10.37 3.53 11.24
C ALA A 119 10.88 4.95 10.96
N HIS A 120 10.75 5.88 11.91
CA HIS A 120 11.28 7.25 11.77
C HIS A 120 12.80 7.26 11.61
N ALA A 121 13.53 6.40 12.34
CA ALA A 121 14.98 6.27 12.17
C ALA A 121 15.31 5.78 10.74
N GLN A 122 14.62 4.74 10.25
CA GLN A 122 14.79 4.23 8.89
C GLN A 122 14.59 5.31 7.82
N PHE A 123 13.53 6.12 7.95
CA PHE A 123 13.29 7.24 7.02
C PHE A 123 14.35 8.33 7.09
N ARG A 124 14.82 8.70 8.31
CA ARG A 124 15.89 9.71 8.48
C ARG A 124 17.21 9.24 7.89
N ASP A 125 17.58 7.98 8.11
CA ASP A 125 18.80 7.39 7.56
C ASP A 125 18.75 7.35 6.02
N ALA A 126 17.63 6.95 5.45
CA ALA A 126 17.42 6.96 4.00
C ALA A 126 17.40 8.38 3.42
N HIS A 127 16.80 9.34 4.13
CA HIS A 127 16.84 10.75 3.75
C HIS A 127 18.28 11.27 3.70
N GLN A 128 19.09 10.97 4.72
CA GLN A 128 20.49 11.36 4.75
C GLN A 128 21.28 10.71 3.62
N ALA A 129 21.09 9.41 3.38
CA ALA A 129 21.72 8.70 2.27
C ALA A 129 21.33 9.32 0.92
N LEU A 130 20.04 9.68 0.75
CA LEU A 130 19.58 10.37 -0.45
C LEU A 130 20.21 11.76 -0.58
N ARG A 131 20.36 12.53 0.50
CA ARG A 131 20.99 13.86 0.45
C ARG A 131 22.43 13.79 -0.04
N GLU A 132 23.19 12.80 0.39
CA GLU A 132 24.60 12.61 0.03
C GLU A 132 24.80 12.08 -1.41
N ALA A 133 23.83 11.32 -1.92
CA ALA A 133 23.89 10.75 -3.27
C ALA A 133 23.79 11.84 -4.34
N GLY A 134 24.68 11.80 -5.34
CA GLY A 134 24.59 12.64 -6.55
C GLY A 134 23.72 12.00 -7.64
N ARG A 135 23.77 10.66 -7.72
CA ARG A 135 23.07 9.86 -8.74
C ARG A 135 22.09 8.90 -8.06
N VAL A 136 20.85 8.92 -8.51
CA VAL A 136 19.76 8.09 -8.00
C VAL A 136 19.25 7.16 -9.09
N LEU A 137 19.11 5.87 -8.80
CA LEU A 137 18.47 4.89 -9.67
C LEU A 137 17.16 4.41 -9.04
N ILE A 138 16.07 4.56 -9.76
CA ILE A 138 14.77 3.96 -9.41
C ILE A 138 14.53 2.81 -10.38
N ILE A 139 14.26 1.61 -9.85
CA ILE A 139 13.91 0.44 -10.68
C ILE A 139 12.40 0.22 -10.54
N GLY A 140 11.69 0.46 -11.66
CA GLY A 140 10.24 0.42 -11.79
C GLY A 140 9.64 1.76 -12.18
N ALA A 141 8.93 1.80 -13.32
CA ALA A 141 8.24 2.97 -13.88
C ALA A 141 6.71 2.90 -13.65
N GLY A 142 6.27 2.17 -12.62
CA GLY A 142 4.89 2.19 -12.12
C GLY A 142 4.58 3.47 -11.35
N PRO A 143 3.35 3.60 -10.79
CA PRO A 143 2.93 4.79 -10.04
C PRO A 143 3.94 5.19 -8.97
N THR A 144 4.33 4.25 -8.11
CA THR A 144 5.27 4.50 -7.00
C THR A 144 6.63 5.03 -7.48
N GLY A 145 7.17 4.49 -8.58
CA GLY A 145 8.47 4.92 -9.12
C GLY A 145 8.41 6.33 -9.68
N LEU A 146 7.33 6.66 -10.39
CA LEU A 146 7.08 8.00 -10.93
C LEU A 146 6.88 9.04 -9.81
N GLU A 147 6.04 8.71 -8.82
CA GLU A 147 5.80 9.56 -7.64
C GLU A 147 7.10 9.82 -6.88
N LEU A 148 7.88 8.78 -6.59
CA LEU A 148 9.16 8.91 -5.90
C LEU A 148 10.13 9.80 -6.69
N ALA A 149 10.19 9.63 -8.01
CA ALA A 149 11.03 10.46 -8.87
C ALA A 149 10.61 11.94 -8.82
N GLY A 150 9.32 12.21 -8.89
CA GLY A 150 8.77 13.56 -8.76
C GLY A 150 9.09 14.20 -7.41
N GLU A 151 8.91 13.45 -6.31
CA GLU A 151 9.27 13.91 -4.97
C GLU A 151 10.77 14.22 -4.84
N ILE A 152 11.65 13.32 -5.32
CA ILE A 152 13.09 13.56 -5.29
C ILE A 152 13.46 14.79 -6.10
N LYS A 153 12.94 14.97 -7.31
CA LYS A 153 13.26 16.14 -8.15
C LYS A 153 12.73 17.45 -7.57
N ALA A 154 11.61 17.43 -6.87
CA ALA A 154 11.07 18.62 -6.23
C ALA A 154 11.93 19.14 -5.06
N TYR A 155 12.53 18.24 -4.29
CA TYR A 155 13.35 18.60 -3.12
C TYR A 155 14.86 18.60 -3.39
N PHE A 156 15.29 17.88 -4.41
CA PHE A 156 16.69 17.74 -4.82
C PHE A 156 16.84 17.91 -6.36
N PRO A 157 16.58 19.09 -6.91
CA PRO A 157 16.50 19.31 -8.37
C PRO A 157 17.81 18.98 -9.12
N ASP A 158 18.96 19.13 -8.46
CA ASP A 158 20.28 18.95 -9.07
C ASP A 158 20.73 17.48 -9.18
N LYS A 159 19.99 16.53 -8.56
CA LYS A 159 20.34 15.11 -8.62
C LYS A 159 20.14 14.52 -10.02
N HIS A 160 21.10 13.73 -10.47
CA HIS A 160 20.93 12.88 -11.65
C HIS A 160 20.05 11.70 -11.31
N LEU A 161 18.83 11.67 -11.83
CA LEU A 161 17.86 10.62 -11.55
C LEU A 161 17.57 9.80 -12.80
N THR A 162 17.72 8.49 -12.69
CA THR A 162 17.38 7.51 -13.73
C THR A 162 16.25 6.61 -13.24
N ILE A 163 15.21 6.44 -14.04
CA ILE A 163 14.20 5.40 -13.87
C ILE A 163 14.47 4.31 -14.89
N ALA A 164 14.61 3.06 -14.46
CA ALA A 164 14.77 1.90 -15.34
C ALA A 164 13.59 0.92 -15.19
N ASP A 165 13.02 0.46 -16.28
CA ASP A 165 11.95 -0.53 -16.29
C ASP A 165 12.07 -1.47 -17.50
N GLY A 166 11.76 -2.76 -17.28
CA GLY A 166 11.71 -3.77 -18.33
C GLY A 166 10.50 -3.65 -19.27
N ALA A 167 9.48 -2.90 -18.89
CA ALA A 167 8.34 -2.60 -19.73
C ALA A 167 8.68 -1.51 -20.77
N ASN A 168 8.01 -1.55 -21.92
CA ASN A 168 8.21 -0.56 -22.99
C ASN A 168 7.45 0.77 -22.74
N ASP A 169 6.64 0.84 -21.69
CA ASP A 169 5.91 2.04 -21.32
C ASP A 169 5.80 2.18 -19.79
N ILE A 170 5.56 3.40 -19.34
CA ILE A 170 5.29 3.72 -17.93
C ILE A 170 3.87 3.33 -17.54
N LEU A 171 3.60 3.27 -16.24
CA LEU A 171 2.27 3.13 -15.68
C LEU A 171 1.51 1.91 -16.23
N PRO A 172 1.95 0.68 -15.91
CA PRO A 172 1.30 -0.54 -16.39
C PRO A 172 -0.15 -0.61 -15.88
N GLY A 173 -1.04 -1.22 -16.69
CA GLY A 173 -2.45 -1.38 -16.36
C GLY A 173 -3.40 -0.74 -17.37
N PRO A 174 -4.72 -0.73 -17.10
CA PRO A 174 -5.75 -0.32 -18.05
C PRO A 174 -5.94 1.22 -18.06
N PHE A 175 -4.86 1.96 -18.23
CA PHE A 175 -4.87 3.42 -18.27
C PHE A 175 -4.76 3.94 -19.70
N HIS A 176 -5.33 5.12 -19.97
CA HIS A 176 -5.29 5.75 -21.28
C HIS A 176 -3.89 6.18 -21.67
N GLN A 177 -3.58 6.09 -22.98
CA GLN A 177 -2.27 6.52 -23.51
C GLN A 177 -2.01 8.01 -23.24
N ALA A 178 -3.03 8.85 -23.33
CA ALA A 178 -2.91 10.27 -23.03
C ALA A 178 -2.43 10.57 -21.61
N LEU A 179 -2.77 9.74 -20.61
CA LEU A 179 -2.23 9.86 -19.25
C LEU A 179 -0.74 9.54 -19.22
N ARG A 180 -0.32 8.48 -19.92
CA ARG A 180 1.10 8.10 -20.02
C ARG A 180 1.92 9.16 -20.75
N ASP A 181 1.38 9.70 -21.84
CA ASP A 181 2.05 10.75 -22.62
C ASP A 181 2.27 11.99 -21.78
N GLU A 182 1.24 12.47 -21.08
CA GLU A 182 1.35 13.62 -20.16
C GLU A 182 2.38 13.39 -19.05
N LEU A 183 2.36 12.21 -18.41
CA LEU A 183 3.34 11.88 -17.36
C LEU A 183 4.76 11.80 -17.91
N ARG A 184 4.97 11.27 -19.14
CA ARG A 184 6.29 11.23 -19.79
C ARG A 184 6.82 12.61 -20.11
N ASP A 185 5.94 13.51 -20.58
CA ASP A 185 6.33 14.89 -20.89
C ASP A 185 6.78 15.61 -19.61
N GLN A 186 6.05 15.44 -18.50
CA GLN A 186 6.44 16.01 -17.22
C GLN A 186 7.74 15.38 -16.67
N VAL A 187 7.91 14.05 -16.74
CA VAL A 187 9.13 13.34 -16.34
C VAL A 187 10.34 13.87 -17.14
N THR A 188 10.16 14.08 -18.44
CA THR A 188 11.20 14.66 -19.33
C THR A 188 11.51 16.11 -18.94
N ALA A 189 10.49 16.92 -18.67
CA ALA A 189 10.66 18.32 -18.25
C ALA A 189 11.38 18.44 -16.89
N LEU A 190 11.23 17.45 -16.00
CA LEU A 190 11.96 17.35 -14.73
C LEU A 190 13.43 16.92 -14.92
N GLY A 191 13.87 16.62 -16.15
CA GLY A 191 15.23 16.16 -16.45
C GLY A 191 15.52 14.76 -15.88
N ILE A 192 14.52 13.89 -15.82
CA ILE A 192 14.66 12.50 -15.39
C ILE A 192 15.04 11.64 -16.60
N ASP A 193 16.10 10.83 -16.49
CA ASP A 193 16.51 9.86 -17.50
C ASP A 193 15.62 8.60 -17.43
N LEU A 194 14.67 8.48 -18.37
CA LEU A 194 13.71 7.38 -18.41
C LEU A 194 14.19 6.28 -19.36
N ARG A 195 14.55 5.13 -18.82
CA ARG A 195 15.06 3.95 -19.51
C ARG A 195 14.01 2.83 -19.52
N LEU A 196 13.17 2.80 -20.56
CA LEU A 196 12.13 1.78 -20.76
C LEU A 196 12.63 0.66 -21.68
N GLY A 197 12.05 -0.54 -21.54
CA GLY A 197 12.48 -1.75 -22.23
C GLY A 197 13.85 -2.27 -21.76
N VAL A 198 14.37 -1.75 -20.66
CA VAL A 198 15.69 -2.08 -20.11
C VAL A 198 15.55 -3.07 -18.97
N ARG A 199 15.94 -4.31 -19.19
CA ARG A 199 15.97 -5.36 -18.16
C ARG A 199 17.36 -5.43 -17.54
N LEU A 200 17.40 -5.43 -16.22
CA LEU A 200 18.65 -5.67 -15.49
C LEU A 200 18.93 -7.18 -15.42
N THR A 201 20.20 -7.56 -15.55
CA THR A 201 20.64 -8.95 -15.39
C THR A 201 20.48 -9.43 -13.94
N GLU A 202 20.64 -8.50 -12.99
CA GLU A 202 20.47 -8.73 -11.55
C GLU A 202 20.11 -7.40 -10.86
N LEU A 203 19.54 -7.48 -9.67
CA LEU A 203 19.33 -6.29 -8.83
C LEU A 203 20.66 -5.85 -8.20
N PRO A 204 20.82 -4.54 -7.83
CA PRO A 204 21.98 -4.10 -7.08
C PRO A 204 22.20 -4.93 -5.81
N ALA A 205 23.45 -5.32 -5.55
CA ALA A 205 23.81 -6.08 -4.35
C ALA A 205 23.65 -5.28 -3.05
N ALA A 206 23.80 -3.95 -3.13
CA ALA A 206 23.56 -3.06 -2.00
C ALA A 206 22.05 -3.02 -1.65
N PRO A 207 21.69 -2.94 -0.37
CA PRO A 207 20.29 -2.75 0.02
C PRO A 207 19.69 -1.48 -0.60
N PRO A 208 18.38 -1.48 -1.00
CA PRO A 208 17.74 -0.28 -1.48
C PRO A 208 17.68 0.80 -0.38
N ALA A 209 17.60 2.07 -0.79
CA ALA A 209 17.58 3.25 0.06
C ALA A 209 18.82 3.43 0.97
N THR A 210 19.95 2.82 0.59
CA THR A 210 21.22 2.91 1.31
C THR A 210 22.29 3.53 0.40
N ALA A 211 23.10 4.45 0.93
CA ALA A 211 24.21 5.04 0.19
C ALA A 211 25.29 3.99 -0.09
N ALA A 212 25.49 3.66 -1.35
CA ALA A 212 26.53 2.75 -1.82
C ALA A 212 26.79 2.96 -3.31
N PRO A 213 28.03 2.81 -3.79
CA PRO A 213 28.29 2.78 -5.23
C PRO A 213 27.60 1.59 -5.89
N ILE A 214 26.78 1.86 -6.87
CA ILE A 214 26.00 0.87 -7.61
C ILE A 214 26.46 0.82 -9.04
N ALA A 215 26.61 -0.39 -9.56
CA ALA A 215 26.88 -0.65 -10.96
C ALA A 215 26.20 -1.96 -11.36
N VAL A 216 25.14 -1.88 -12.16
CA VAL A 216 24.39 -3.04 -12.64
C VAL A 216 24.40 -3.11 -14.14
N ALA A 217 24.49 -4.34 -14.67
CA ALA A 217 24.42 -4.59 -16.10
C ALA A 217 22.98 -4.75 -16.56
N THR A 218 22.72 -4.37 -17.79
CA THR A 218 21.46 -4.61 -18.48
C THR A 218 21.61 -5.79 -19.47
N GLU A 219 20.50 -6.43 -19.83
CA GLU A 219 20.53 -7.57 -20.78
C GLU A 219 21.08 -7.19 -22.17
N ASP A 220 20.97 -5.92 -22.58
CA ASP A 220 21.52 -5.38 -23.80
C ASP A 220 23.01 -4.96 -23.70
N GLY A 221 23.66 -5.25 -22.56
CA GLY A 221 25.09 -5.02 -22.32
C GLY A 221 25.45 -3.60 -21.86
N GLN A 222 24.49 -2.72 -21.60
CA GLN A 222 24.76 -1.42 -21.03
C GLN A 222 25.05 -1.54 -19.50
N LYS A 223 25.50 -0.45 -18.90
CA LYS A 223 25.78 -0.37 -17.47
C LYS A 223 25.10 0.86 -16.88
N LEU A 224 24.27 0.65 -15.84
CA LEU A 224 23.70 1.70 -15.05
C LEU A 224 24.53 1.89 -13.77
N THR A 225 24.80 3.14 -13.40
CA THR A 225 25.56 3.49 -12.20
C THR A 225 24.79 4.50 -11.36
N ALA A 226 24.83 4.33 -10.04
CA ALA A 226 24.20 5.24 -9.10
C ALA A 226 24.97 5.24 -7.76
N ASP A 227 24.58 6.14 -6.85
CA ASP A 227 25.12 6.26 -5.49
C ASP A 227 24.10 5.77 -4.46
N ILE A 228 22.83 5.68 -4.86
CA ILE A 228 21.70 5.13 -4.13
C ILE A 228 20.69 4.56 -5.12
N TRP A 229 19.95 3.54 -4.73
CA TRP A 229 18.85 3.03 -5.56
C TRP A 229 17.59 2.75 -4.73
N PHE A 230 16.45 2.73 -5.43
CA PHE A 230 15.14 2.41 -4.87
C PHE A 230 14.45 1.34 -5.71
N ARG A 231 13.79 0.40 -5.02
CA ARG A 231 12.99 -0.62 -5.66
C ARG A 231 11.52 -0.17 -5.66
N ALA A 232 10.96 0.05 -6.85
CA ALA A 232 9.59 0.51 -7.03
C ALA A 232 8.70 -0.54 -7.74
N PHE A 233 8.85 -1.81 -7.37
CA PHE A 233 8.09 -2.96 -7.87
C PHE A 233 8.08 -4.09 -6.85
N GLY A 234 7.21 -5.10 -7.03
CA GLY A 234 7.19 -6.31 -6.21
C GLY A 234 6.22 -6.21 -5.03
N VAL A 235 4.95 -5.92 -5.33
CA VAL A 235 3.83 -6.09 -4.39
C VAL A 235 3.73 -7.56 -3.98
N THR A 236 3.55 -7.81 -2.68
CA THR A 236 3.38 -9.16 -2.15
C THR A 236 2.20 -9.19 -1.18
N PRO A 237 1.09 -9.85 -1.50
CA PRO A 237 -0.04 -10.00 -0.57
C PRO A 237 0.40 -10.72 0.72
N ARG A 238 -0.07 -10.22 1.86
CA ARG A 238 0.29 -10.80 3.17
C ARG A 238 -0.74 -11.85 3.58
N SER A 239 -0.68 -13.04 2.96
CA SER A 239 -1.62 -14.16 3.16
C SER A 239 -0.98 -15.46 3.64
N ASP A 240 0.32 -15.49 3.92
CA ASP A 240 1.09 -16.72 4.23
C ASP A 240 0.70 -17.38 5.56
N TYR A 241 0.04 -16.64 6.46
CA TYR A 241 -0.44 -17.12 7.75
C TYR A 241 -1.74 -17.95 7.64
N LEU A 242 -2.39 -18.02 6.49
CA LEU A 242 -3.63 -18.77 6.29
C LEU A 242 -3.38 -20.28 6.20
N ARG A 243 -4.29 -21.07 6.76
CA ARG A 243 -4.25 -22.53 6.80
C ARG A 243 -5.57 -23.13 6.32
N GLY A 244 -5.51 -24.42 5.93
CA GLY A 244 -6.68 -25.16 5.47
C GLY A 244 -7.41 -24.48 4.29
N PRO A 245 -8.76 -24.50 4.26
CA PRO A 245 -9.55 -23.94 3.16
C PRO A 245 -9.28 -22.45 2.87
N LEU A 246 -8.87 -21.67 3.88
CA LEU A 246 -8.48 -20.27 3.66
C LEU A 246 -7.19 -20.14 2.83
N ALA A 247 -6.26 -21.07 3.00
CA ALA A 247 -5.04 -21.09 2.19
C ALA A 247 -5.33 -21.49 0.73
N GLU A 248 -6.33 -22.32 0.49
CA GLU A 248 -6.77 -22.73 -0.85
C GLU A 248 -7.46 -21.61 -1.63
N ALA A 249 -7.96 -20.57 -0.92
CA ALA A 249 -8.53 -19.39 -1.53
C ALA A 249 -7.47 -18.47 -2.17
N ARG A 250 -6.17 -18.68 -1.92
CA ARG A 250 -5.11 -17.91 -2.58
C ARG A 250 -5.04 -18.22 -4.07
N ASP A 251 -4.86 -17.19 -4.87
CA ASP A 251 -4.46 -17.34 -6.27
C ASP A 251 -2.94 -17.57 -6.40
N ALA A 252 -2.43 -17.62 -7.65
CA ALA A 252 -1.02 -17.85 -7.94
C ALA A 252 -0.10 -16.74 -7.43
N ASP A 253 -0.62 -15.52 -7.30
CA ASP A 253 0.10 -14.34 -6.85
C ASP A 253 -0.05 -14.08 -5.34
N GLY A 254 -0.85 -14.90 -4.65
CA GLY A 254 -1.07 -14.85 -3.20
C GLY A 254 -2.27 -14.00 -2.75
N TYR A 255 -3.05 -13.44 -3.69
CA TYR A 255 -4.28 -12.74 -3.39
C TYR A 255 -5.41 -13.71 -3.03
N LEU A 256 -6.38 -13.24 -2.24
CA LEU A 256 -7.50 -14.05 -1.80
C LEU A 256 -8.70 -13.90 -2.74
N ARG A 257 -9.12 -15.00 -3.37
CA ARG A 257 -10.36 -15.05 -4.14
C ARG A 257 -11.55 -15.01 -3.17
N VAL A 258 -12.34 -13.98 -3.27
CA VAL A 258 -13.56 -13.75 -2.47
C VAL A 258 -14.80 -13.85 -3.36
N ASP A 259 -15.96 -14.06 -2.74
CA ASP A 259 -17.25 -13.98 -3.43
C ASP A 259 -17.70 -12.50 -3.59
N GLU A 260 -18.90 -12.30 -4.14
CA GLU A 260 -19.53 -11.01 -4.37
C GLU A 260 -19.86 -10.23 -3.08
N TYR A 261 -19.64 -10.83 -1.91
CA TYR A 261 -19.79 -10.20 -0.59
C TYR A 261 -18.45 -9.95 0.09
N LEU A 262 -17.33 -10.07 -0.64
CA LEU A 262 -15.95 -10.03 -0.14
C LEU A 262 -15.69 -11.13 0.90
N ARG A 263 -16.40 -12.24 0.82
CA ARG A 263 -16.37 -13.35 1.77
C ARG A 263 -15.52 -14.50 1.23
N LEU A 264 -14.72 -15.12 2.11
CA LEU A 264 -13.93 -16.33 1.84
C LEU A 264 -14.67 -17.60 2.25
N THR A 265 -15.21 -17.57 3.47
CA THR A 265 -16.02 -18.65 4.07
C THR A 265 -17.06 -18.00 4.97
N ASP A 266 -17.97 -18.82 5.57
CA ASP A 266 -18.93 -18.28 6.52
C ASP A 266 -18.26 -17.41 7.59
N ARG A 267 -18.66 -16.14 7.70
CA ARG A 267 -18.19 -15.13 8.66
C ARG A 267 -16.69 -14.79 8.58
N VAL A 268 -16.00 -15.11 7.46
CA VAL A 268 -14.62 -14.69 7.19
C VAL A 268 -14.58 -13.88 5.89
N PHE A 269 -14.09 -12.63 5.98
CA PHE A 269 -14.06 -11.67 4.89
C PHE A 269 -12.64 -11.19 4.62
N ALA A 270 -12.36 -10.76 3.38
CA ALA A 270 -11.07 -10.15 3.04
C ALA A 270 -11.25 -8.86 2.26
N VAL A 271 -10.52 -7.80 2.68
CA VAL A 271 -10.61 -6.44 2.11
C VAL A 271 -9.25 -5.78 1.97
N GLY A 272 -9.14 -4.84 1.05
CA GLY A 272 -7.90 -4.14 0.72
C GLY A 272 -6.98 -4.98 -0.15
N ASP A 273 -5.69 -4.64 -0.14
CA ASP A 273 -4.69 -5.23 -1.06
C ASP A 273 -4.49 -6.75 -0.92
N ILE A 274 -5.06 -7.41 0.06
CA ILE A 274 -5.02 -8.87 0.19
C ILE A 274 -6.08 -9.54 -0.69
N SER A 275 -7.16 -8.82 -1.04
CA SER A 275 -8.30 -9.33 -1.82
C SER A 275 -8.04 -9.25 -3.32
N ALA A 276 -8.41 -10.30 -4.05
CA ALA A 276 -8.40 -10.32 -5.51
C ALA A 276 -9.62 -9.63 -6.16
N ALA A 277 -10.53 -9.06 -5.36
CA ALA A 277 -11.77 -8.46 -5.87
C ALA A 277 -11.55 -7.20 -6.71
N ASP A 278 -10.44 -6.48 -6.48
CA ASP A 278 -10.15 -5.22 -7.15
C ASP A 278 -8.64 -4.89 -7.10
N ARG A 279 -8.26 -3.75 -7.68
CA ARG A 279 -6.87 -3.28 -7.75
C ARG A 279 -6.33 -2.82 -6.40
N ASN A 280 -5.00 -2.90 -6.25
CA ASN A 280 -4.28 -2.49 -5.05
C ASN A 280 -4.10 -0.96 -5.02
N MET A 281 -5.05 -0.26 -4.39
CA MET A 281 -5.03 1.19 -4.21
C MET A 281 -5.69 1.56 -2.88
N ALA A 282 -5.19 2.61 -2.23
CA ALA A 282 -5.75 3.09 -0.96
C ALA A 282 -7.24 3.50 -1.08
N SER A 283 -7.62 4.14 -2.19
CA SER A 283 -9.02 4.49 -2.49
C SER A 283 -9.91 3.27 -2.67
N VAL A 284 -9.41 2.24 -3.35
CA VAL A 284 -10.11 0.96 -3.57
C VAL A 284 -10.25 0.20 -2.25
N ALA A 285 -9.20 0.14 -1.44
CA ALA A 285 -9.28 -0.43 -0.09
C ALA A 285 -10.34 0.27 0.77
N GLY A 286 -10.44 1.60 0.67
CA GLY A 286 -11.49 2.40 1.30
C GLY A 286 -12.90 2.12 0.77
N HIS A 287 -13.05 1.84 -0.53
CA HIS A 287 -14.32 1.46 -1.16
C HIS A 287 -14.77 0.08 -0.68
N GLN A 288 -13.89 -0.93 -0.73
CA GLN A 288 -14.16 -2.27 -0.20
C GLN A 288 -14.56 -2.23 1.29
N ALA A 289 -13.86 -1.42 2.09
CA ALA A 289 -14.17 -1.28 3.51
C ALA A 289 -15.55 -0.65 3.74
N THR A 290 -15.95 0.35 2.94
CA THR A 290 -17.30 0.96 3.03
C THR A 290 -18.38 -0.08 2.77
N PHE A 291 -18.21 -0.87 1.71
CA PHE A 291 -19.13 -1.95 1.39
C PHE A 291 -19.21 -2.98 2.51
N LEU A 292 -18.05 -3.49 2.98
CA LEU A 292 -18.03 -4.53 4.01
C LEU A 292 -18.63 -4.04 5.34
N VAL A 293 -18.42 -2.78 5.71
CA VAL A 293 -19.05 -2.19 6.92
C VAL A 293 -20.57 -2.25 6.83
N ALA A 294 -21.15 -1.78 5.74
CA ALA A 294 -22.60 -1.82 5.53
C ALA A 294 -23.13 -3.26 5.54
N HIS A 295 -22.41 -4.17 4.88
CA HIS A 295 -22.74 -5.60 4.82
C HIS A 295 -22.71 -6.24 6.22
N LEU A 296 -21.68 -6.02 7.03
CA LEU A 296 -21.58 -6.59 8.37
C LEU A 296 -22.61 -5.98 9.33
N GLN A 297 -22.89 -4.67 9.23
CA GLN A 297 -23.94 -4.03 10.05
C GLN A 297 -25.31 -4.65 9.77
N ALA A 298 -25.64 -4.88 8.51
CA ALA A 298 -26.89 -5.51 8.12
C ALA A 298 -26.96 -6.99 8.55
N LEU A 299 -25.86 -7.76 8.43
CA LEU A 299 -25.78 -9.13 8.95
C LEU A 299 -26.00 -9.18 10.47
N ILE A 300 -25.41 -8.26 11.24
CA ILE A 300 -25.56 -8.15 12.70
C ILE A 300 -27.01 -7.80 13.05
N ALA A 301 -27.65 -6.93 12.28
CA ALA A 301 -29.06 -6.57 12.45
C ALA A 301 -30.03 -7.66 12.01
N GLY A 302 -29.56 -8.75 11.38
CA GLY A 302 -30.42 -9.84 10.89
C GLY A 302 -31.18 -9.51 9.60
N GLU A 303 -30.69 -8.53 8.82
CA GLU A 303 -31.26 -8.17 7.53
C GLU A 303 -30.92 -9.20 6.46
N GLY A 304 -31.85 -9.48 5.52
CA GLY A 304 -31.75 -10.61 4.59
C GLY A 304 -31.18 -10.32 3.23
N ASP A 305 -31.64 -9.30 2.53
CA ASP A 305 -31.29 -9.05 1.12
C ASP A 305 -30.20 -7.97 1.03
N LEU A 306 -28.93 -8.39 0.84
CA LEU A 306 -27.77 -7.50 0.88
C LEU A 306 -27.20 -7.27 -0.52
N PRO A 307 -26.79 -6.03 -0.86
CA PRO A 307 -26.16 -5.74 -2.13
C PRO A 307 -24.85 -6.50 -2.29
N THR A 308 -24.44 -6.76 -3.53
CA THR A 308 -23.16 -7.33 -3.89
C THR A 308 -22.10 -6.24 -4.07
N TYR A 309 -20.84 -6.61 -3.89
CA TYR A 309 -19.71 -5.71 -4.13
C TYR A 309 -19.51 -5.49 -5.63
N GLU A 310 -19.44 -4.24 -6.03
CA GLU A 310 -19.05 -3.85 -7.38
C GLU A 310 -17.65 -3.24 -7.36
N PRO A 311 -16.69 -3.73 -8.19
CA PRO A 311 -15.35 -3.15 -8.27
C PRO A 311 -15.38 -1.65 -8.60
N ALA A 312 -14.48 -0.91 -7.99
CA ALA A 312 -14.39 0.52 -8.21
C ALA A 312 -14.04 0.85 -9.67
N PRO A 313 -14.64 1.88 -10.27
CA PRO A 313 -14.27 2.32 -11.61
C PRO A 313 -12.78 2.63 -11.73
N VAL A 314 -12.21 2.42 -12.94
CA VAL A 314 -10.77 2.66 -13.17
C VAL A 314 -10.45 4.14 -13.03
N GLY A 315 -9.65 4.46 -12.03
CA GLY A 315 -9.14 5.81 -11.81
C GLY A 315 -7.78 5.76 -11.12
N ILE A 316 -6.94 6.75 -11.39
CA ILE A 316 -5.64 6.92 -10.74
C ILE A 316 -5.23 8.40 -10.80
N ALA A 317 -4.58 8.87 -9.75
CA ALA A 317 -3.79 10.11 -9.76
C ALA A 317 -2.34 9.75 -9.47
N VAL A 318 -1.41 10.26 -10.27
CA VAL A 318 0.03 10.06 -10.12
C VAL A 318 0.68 11.44 -9.95
N PRO A 319 0.90 11.90 -8.70
CA PRO A 319 1.62 13.13 -8.45
C PRO A 319 3.09 13.02 -8.86
N LEU A 320 3.65 14.08 -9.41
CA LEU A 320 5.07 14.26 -9.69
C LEU A 320 5.61 15.43 -8.86
N GLY A 321 5.80 15.17 -7.59
CA GLY A 321 6.10 16.21 -6.59
C GLY A 321 4.86 17.03 -6.21
N PRO A 322 5.05 18.19 -5.52
CA PRO A 322 3.93 18.99 -4.99
C PRO A 322 3.12 19.71 -6.07
N ASP A 323 3.72 20.02 -7.21
CA ASP A 323 3.18 20.95 -8.20
C ASP A 323 2.88 20.28 -9.55
N GLY A 324 3.23 18.97 -9.72
CA GLY A 324 3.08 18.23 -10.96
C GLY A 324 2.27 16.94 -10.81
N GLY A 325 2.04 16.29 -11.94
CA GLY A 325 1.35 15.02 -12.03
C GLY A 325 0.15 15.05 -12.96
N ALA A 326 -0.45 13.89 -13.15
CA ALA A 326 -1.65 13.74 -13.96
C ALA A 326 -2.55 12.64 -13.40
N GLY A 327 -3.82 12.64 -13.79
CA GLY A 327 -4.79 11.66 -13.34
C GLY A 327 -5.79 11.28 -14.41
N GLN A 328 -6.34 10.09 -14.22
CA GLN A 328 -7.48 9.59 -14.98
C GLN A 328 -8.61 9.30 -13.98
N PHE A 329 -9.78 9.86 -14.20
CA PHE A 329 -10.94 9.65 -13.34
C PHE A 329 -12.11 9.09 -14.17
N PRO A 330 -13.00 8.30 -13.55
CA PRO A 330 -14.15 7.73 -14.23
C PRO A 330 -15.01 8.82 -14.88
N GLY A 331 -15.33 8.64 -16.16
CA GLY A 331 -16.22 9.57 -16.91
C GLY A 331 -15.57 10.91 -17.31
N SER A 332 -14.28 11.12 -17.03
CA SER A 332 -13.55 12.32 -17.44
C SER A 332 -12.40 11.97 -18.38
N PRO A 333 -12.08 12.81 -19.37
CA PRO A 333 -10.84 12.67 -20.12
C PRO A 333 -9.65 12.81 -19.15
N PRO A 334 -8.47 12.23 -19.45
CA PRO A 334 -7.26 12.44 -18.68
C PRO A 334 -6.99 13.95 -18.58
N THR A 335 -6.80 14.44 -17.38
CA THR A 335 -6.53 15.88 -17.15
C THR A 335 -5.12 16.06 -16.64
N SER A 336 -4.43 17.07 -17.20
CA SER A 336 -3.12 17.56 -16.76
C SER A 336 -3.23 18.51 -15.56
N SER A 337 -4.22 18.34 -14.71
CA SER A 337 -4.30 19.14 -13.49
C SER A 337 -3.40 18.52 -12.42
N ALA A 338 -2.55 19.33 -11.82
CA ALA A 338 -1.88 18.96 -10.58
C ALA A 338 -2.93 18.32 -9.63
N PRO A 339 -2.64 17.15 -9.03
CA PRO A 339 -3.51 16.63 -8.00
C PRO A 339 -3.69 17.70 -6.93
N PRO A 340 -4.80 17.70 -6.16
CA PRO A 340 -5.01 18.68 -5.12
C PRO A 340 -3.73 18.79 -4.29
N SER A 341 -3.09 19.95 -4.33
CA SER A 341 -1.83 20.21 -3.65
C SER A 341 -2.03 19.91 -2.17
N PHE A 342 -1.33 18.93 -1.64
CA PHE A 342 -1.21 18.82 -0.19
C PHE A 342 -0.53 20.11 0.28
N PRO A 343 -1.10 20.85 1.22
CA PRO A 343 -0.51 22.11 1.70
C PRO A 343 0.93 21.83 2.17
N ARG A 344 1.84 22.74 1.80
CA ARG A 344 3.25 22.73 2.21
C ARG A 344 3.37 22.78 3.72
#